data_4e3b647fd086388a9b3bf541cf4af951
#
_entry.id   4e3b647fd086388a9b3bf541cf4af951
#
_cell.length_a   1.000
_cell.length_b   1.000
_cell.length_c   1.000
_cell.angle_alpha   90.00
_cell.angle_beta   90.00
_cell.angle_gamma   90.00
#
_symmetry.space_group_name_H-M   'P 1'
#
loop_
_entity.id
_entity.type
_entity.pdbx_description
1 polymer ?
#
loop_
_entity_poly.entity_id
_entity_poly.type
_entity_poly.pdbx_seq_one_letter_code
_entity_poly.pdbx_strand_id
1 'polypeptide(L)'
;MTSFKTNTYSIKSEGKSFYWASFFLPKKNRIAASRLYSICRYLDDVADNSKLDTSSQIKNIFNQIKENESSEINIFFKKNHINLGILKDLIDGLISDQQNVRVTDEKELIDYSYKVAGTVGLMMLPIINTKDAEARKHAIDLGIAMQLTNIARDVYEDAKMNRLYLPKEWLGQVSVSDLVDNKLDDQKKRLIELLSLIHI
;
A
#
# COMPACT_ATOMS: atom_id res chain seq x y z
N MET A 1 -7.71 17.36 -19.90
CA MET A 1 -8.29 16.03 -19.67
C MET A 1 -7.15 15.03 -19.69
N THR A 2 -6.60 14.69 -18.54
CA THR A 2 -5.59 13.62 -18.43
C THR A 2 -6.32 12.30 -18.51
N SER A 3 -6.28 11.66 -19.68
CA SER A 3 -6.70 10.26 -19.84
C SER A 3 -5.85 9.42 -18.91
N PHE A 4 -6.46 8.80 -17.90
CA PHE A 4 -5.80 7.83 -17.04
C PHE A 4 -5.29 6.66 -17.89
N LYS A 5 -4.00 6.67 -18.21
CA LYS A 5 -3.36 5.54 -18.90
C LYS A 5 -3.14 4.38 -17.92
N THR A 6 -4.21 3.90 -17.28
CA THR A 6 -4.18 2.69 -16.44
C THR A 6 -3.84 1.42 -17.20
N ASN A 7 -3.80 1.47 -18.54
CA ASN A 7 -3.39 0.33 -19.37
C ASN A 7 -1.87 0.06 -19.35
N THR A 8 -1.07 0.93 -18.71
CA THR A 8 0.39 0.79 -18.64
C THR A 8 0.82 -0.20 -17.56
N TYR A 9 0.01 -0.35 -16.50
CA TYR A 9 0.35 -1.20 -15.34
C TYR A 9 -0.29 -2.58 -15.48
N SER A 10 0.54 -3.60 -15.55
CA SER A 10 0.08 -4.98 -15.66
C SER A 10 0.40 -5.75 -14.37
N ILE A 11 -0.63 -6.31 -13.75
CA ILE A 11 -0.46 -7.23 -12.61
C ILE A 11 0.47 -8.40 -12.97
N LYS A 12 0.55 -8.78 -14.26
CA LYS A 12 1.41 -9.87 -14.74
C LYS A 12 2.89 -9.54 -14.67
N SER A 13 3.28 -8.28 -14.98
CA SER A 13 4.68 -7.85 -14.98
C SER A 13 5.19 -7.46 -13.60
N GLU A 14 4.36 -6.77 -12.82
CA GLU A 14 4.77 -6.09 -11.60
C GLU A 14 4.28 -6.78 -10.33
N GLY A 15 3.12 -7.44 -10.39
CA GLY A 15 2.50 -8.12 -9.25
C GLY A 15 2.46 -9.65 -9.43
N LYS A 16 3.59 -10.31 -9.65
CA LYS A 16 3.65 -11.75 -9.99
C LYS A 16 2.84 -12.64 -9.03
N SER A 17 2.98 -12.45 -7.73
CA SER A 17 2.25 -13.23 -6.72
C SER A 17 0.74 -13.00 -6.82
N PHE A 18 0.30 -11.74 -6.96
CA PHE A 18 -1.11 -11.39 -7.16
C PHE A 18 -1.64 -11.89 -8.51
N TYR A 19 -0.81 -11.89 -9.54
CA TYR A 19 -1.17 -12.44 -10.83
C TYR A 19 -1.52 -13.93 -10.70
N TRP A 20 -0.66 -14.73 -10.09
CA TRP A 20 -0.93 -16.15 -9.85
C TRP A 20 -2.14 -16.38 -8.95
N ALA A 21 -2.24 -15.66 -7.85
CA ALA A 21 -3.40 -15.74 -6.96
C ALA A 21 -4.73 -15.38 -7.69
N SER A 22 -4.68 -14.49 -8.65
CA SER A 22 -5.87 -14.06 -9.41
C SER A 22 -6.52 -15.17 -10.24
N PHE A 23 -5.79 -16.25 -10.58
CA PHE A 23 -6.36 -17.39 -11.33
C PHE A 23 -7.40 -18.17 -10.52
N PHE A 24 -7.36 -18.09 -9.19
CA PHE A 24 -8.38 -18.69 -8.34
C PHE A 24 -9.68 -17.87 -8.31
N LEU A 25 -9.69 -16.67 -8.88
CA LEU A 25 -10.88 -15.83 -8.96
C LEU A 25 -11.68 -16.11 -10.25
N PRO A 26 -13.01 -16.01 -10.20
CA PRO A 26 -13.84 -15.97 -11.40
C PRO A 26 -13.36 -14.88 -12.35
N LYS A 27 -13.48 -15.10 -13.67
CA LYS A 27 -12.96 -14.19 -14.71
C LYS A 27 -13.35 -12.73 -14.47
N LYS A 28 -14.60 -12.47 -14.11
CA LYS A 28 -15.10 -11.11 -13.82
C LYS A 28 -14.34 -10.45 -12.66
N ASN A 29 -14.17 -11.17 -11.56
CA ASN A 29 -13.50 -10.68 -10.35
C ASN A 29 -12.00 -10.49 -10.61
N ARG A 30 -11.37 -11.39 -11.37
CA ARG A 30 -9.98 -11.26 -11.79
C ARG A 30 -9.73 -9.99 -12.61
N ILE A 31 -10.62 -9.65 -13.54
CA ILE A 31 -10.52 -8.41 -14.34
C ILE A 31 -10.64 -7.19 -13.40
N ALA A 32 -11.59 -7.21 -12.48
CA ALA A 32 -11.77 -6.11 -11.53
C ALA A 32 -10.58 -5.97 -10.57
N ALA A 33 -10.05 -7.07 -10.05
CA ALA A 33 -8.84 -7.08 -9.21
C ALA A 33 -7.61 -6.53 -9.96
N SER A 34 -7.41 -6.93 -11.22
CA SER A 34 -6.34 -6.38 -12.05
C SER A 34 -6.50 -4.87 -12.27
N ARG A 35 -7.73 -4.39 -12.45
CA ARG A 35 -8.00 -2.96 -12.60
C ARG A 35 -7.73 -2.19 -11.31
N LEU A 36 -8.15 -2.72 -10.16
CA LEU A 36 -7.84 -2.12 -8.85
C LEU A 36 -6.32 -2.04 -8.64
N TYR A 37 -5.60 -3.13 -8.92
CA TYR A 37 -4.14 -3.15 -8.87
C TYR A 37 -3.52 -2.03 -9.72
N SER A 38 -3.97 -1.88 -10.97
CA SER A 38 -3.45 -0.84 -11.87
C SER A 38 -3.71 0.58 -11.34
N ILE A 39 -4.84 0.81 -10.67
CA ILE A 39 -5.18 2.09 -10.06
C ILE A 39 -4.25 2.38 -8.86
N CYS A 40 -4.10 1.41 -7.95
CA CYS A 40 -3.22 1.56 -6.79
C CYS A 40 -1.77 1.80 -7.22
N ARG A 41 -1.26 1.01 -8.18
CA ARG A 41 0.11 1.15 -8.70
C ARG A 41 0.33 2.49 -9.39
N TYR A 42 -0.63 2.98 -10.15
CA TYR A 42 -0.55 4.31 -10.75
C TYR A 42 -0.40 5.41 -9.69
N LEU A 43 -1.17 5.34 -8.60
CA LEU A 43 -1.08 6.32 -7.52
C LEU A 43 0.25 6.23 -6.77
N ASP A 44 0.75 5.02 -6.56
CA ASP A 44 2.06 4.74 -5.97
C ASP A 44 3.19 5.35 -6.81
N ASP A 45 3.21 5.09 -8.13
CA ASP A 45 4.21 5.65 -9.05
C ASP A 45 4.14 7.19 -9.16
N VAL A 46 2.94 7.77 -9.03
CA VAL A 46 2.79 9.23 -8.94
C VAL A 46 3.41 9.74 -7.64
N ALA A 47 3.23 9.01 -6.52
CA ALA A 47 3.82 9.35 -5.23
C ALA A 47 5.35 9.28 -5.26
N ASP A 48 5.91 8.27 -5.90
CA ASP A 48 7.35 8.03 -5.97
C ASP A 48 8.10 8.95 -6.95
N ASN A 49 7.37 9.76 -7.73
CA ASN A 49 8.00 10.64 -8.70
C ASN A 49 8.62 11.89 -8.04
N SER A 50 9.88 11.80 -7.66
CA SER A 50 10.65 12.80 -6.91
C SER A 50 10.86 14.17 -7.61
N LYS A 51 10.36 14.35 -8.85
CA LYS A 51 10.64 15.55 -9.66
C LYS A 51 9.62 16.68 -9.50
N LEU A 52 8.50 16.47 -8.77
CA LEU A 52 7.38 17.41 -8.67
C LEU A 52 6.86 17.47 -7.23
N ASP A 53 6.08 18.49 -6.90
CA ASP A 53 5.23 18.51 -5.70
C ASP A 53 4.13 17.42 -5.84
N THR A 54 4.54 16.19 -5.56
CA THR A 54 3.74 14.99 -5.73
C THR A 54 2.56 14.95 -4.77
N SER A 55 2.69 15.55 -3.57
CA SER A 55 1.60 15.66 -2.60
C SER A 55 0.41 16.44 -3.15
N SER A 56 0.68 17.61 -3.73
CA SER A 56 -0.37 18.43 -4.38
C SER A 56 -0.93 17.72 -5.62
N GLN A 57 -0.08 17.05 -6.38
CA GLN A 57 -0.50 16.33 -7.57
C GLN A 57 -1.45 15.18 -7.25
N ILE A 58 -1.13 14.33 -6.26
CA ILE A 58 -1.99 13.22 -5.84
C ILE A 58 -3.32 13.73 -5.26
N LYS A 59 -3.29 14.80 -4.44
CA LYS A 59 -4.51 15.43 -3.94
C LYS A 59 -5.40 15.94 -5.08
N ASN A 60 -4.81 16.56 -6.09
CA ASN A 60 -5.54 17.03 -7.27
C ASN A 60 -6.15 15.85 -8.05
N ILE A 61 -5.41 14.74 -8.22
CA ILE A 61 -5.94 13.53 -8.85
C ILE A 61 -7.14 13.01 -8.07
N PHE A 62 -7.05 12.93 -6.73
CA PHE A 62 -8.17 12.49 -5.90
C PHE A 62 -9.40 13.38 -6.03
N ASN A 63 -9.22 14.71 -6.00
CA ASN A 63 -10.30 15.67 -6.17
C ASN A 63 -10.96 15.51 -7.56
N GLN A 64 -10.18 15.35 -8.62
CA GLN A 64 -10.70 15.07 -9.95
C GLN A 64 -11.51 13.78 -10.03
N ILE A 65 -11.05 12.70 -9.34
CA ILE A 65 -11.80 11.44 -9.26
C ILE A 65 -13.12 11.66 -8.53
N LYS A 66 -13.11 12.41 -7.43
CA LYS A 66 -14.29 12.66 -6.57
C LYS A 66 -15.32 13.53 -7.28
N GLU A 67 -14.88 14.62 -7.92
CA GLU A 67 -15.75 15.62 -8.55
C GLU A 67 -16.26 15.18 -9.93
N ASN A 68 -15.47 14.42 -10.67
CA ASN A 68 -15.86 13.94 -11.99
C ASN A 68 -16.46 12.53 -11.93
N GLU A 69 -17.77 12.46 -11.82
CA GLU A 69 -18.51 11.19 -11.83
C GLU A 69 -18.30 10.34 -13.08
N SER A 70 -17.90 10.97 -14.20
CA SER A 70 -17.60 10.31 -15.47
C SER A 70 -16.15 9.84 -15.58
N SER A 71 -15.32 10.07 -14.55
CA SER A 71 -13.95 9.54 -14.54
C SER A 71 -13.96 8.00 -14.52
N GLU A 72 -13.05 7.39 -15.26
CA GLU A 72 -12.95 5.91 -15.34
C GLU A 72 -12.79 5.27 -13.94
N ILE A 73 -12.07 5.93 -13.03
CA ILE A 73 -11.86 5.44 -11.67
C ILE A 73 -13.16 5.55 -10.87
N ASN A 74 -13.86 6.68 -10.93
CA ASN A 74 -15.14 6.87 -10.23
C ASN A 74 -16.18 5.83 -10.71
N ILE A 75 -16.31 5.66 -12.04
CA ILE A 75 -17.18 4.65 -12.64
C ILE A 75 -16.81 3.24 -12.14
N PHE A 76 -15.51 2.91 -12.11
CA PHE A 76 -15.03 1.62 -11.64
C PHE A 76 -15.37 1.41 -10.15
N PHE A 77 -15.16 2.41 -9.29
CA PHE A 77 -15.46 2.35 -7.87
C PHE A 77 -16.96 2.19 -7.62
N LYS A 78 -17.80 2.99 -8.27
CA LYS A 78 -19.27 2.88 -8.19
C LYS A 78 -19.74 1.48 -8.63
N LYS A 79 -19.26 0.99 -9.78
CA LYS A 79 -19.62 -0.31 -10.34
C LYS A 79 -19.27 -1.49 -9.42
N ASN A 80 -18.18 -1.39 -8.68
CA ASN A 80 -17.71 -2.44 -7.78
C ASN A 80 -18.05 -2.16 -6.32
N HIS A 81 -18.88 -1.14 -6.02
CA HIS A 81 -19.27 -0.76 -4.66
C HIS A 81 -18.10 -0.45 -3.71
N ILE A 82 -17.01 0.10 -4.27
CA ILE A 82 -15.84 0.49 -3.48
C ILE A 82 -16.05 1.91 -2.95
N ASN A 83 -15.82 2.12 -1.65
CA ASN A 83 -15.94 3.42 -1.02
C ASN A 83 -14.71 4.30 -1.34
N LEU A 84 -14.94 5.49 -1.90
CA LEU A 84 -13.87 6.47 -2.19
C LEU A 84 -13.14 6.98 -0.94
N GLY A 85 -13.75 6.89 0.25
CA GLY A 85 -13.07 7.19 1.52
C GLY A 85 -11.87 6.28 1.77
N ILE A 86 -11.96 4.99 1.39
CA ILE A 86 -10.83 4.05 1.51
C ILE A 86 -9.69 4.44 0.55
N LEU A 87 -10.03 4.93 -0.64
CA LEU A 87 -9.01 5.45 -1.58
C LEU A 87 -8.32 6.70 -1.01
N LYS A 88 -9.05 7.54 -0.29
CA LYS A 88 -8.47 8.70 0.38
C LYS A 88 -7.45 8.28 1.44
N ASP A 89 -7.78 7.28 2.26
CA ASP A 89 -6.85 6.76 3.27
C ASP A 89 -5.57 6.21 2.64
N LEU A 90 -5.67 5.48 1.51
CA LEU A 90 -4.50 5.05 0.72
C LEU A 90 -3.66 6.26 0.28
N ILE A 91 -4.28 7.27 -0.28
CA ILE A 91 -3.60 8.48 -0.76
C ILE A 91 -2.90 9.22 0.39
N ASP A 92 -3.54 9.33 1.55
CA ASP A 92 -2.94 9.94 2.75
C ASP A 92 -1.68 9.13 3.19
N GLY A 93 -1.70 7.80 3.07
CA GLY A 93 -0.54 6.94 3.31
C GLY A 93 0.58 7.19 2.31
N LEU A 94 0.28 7.23 1.01
CA LEU A 94 1.27 7.49 -0.04
C LEU A 94 1.90 8.88 0.09
N ILE A 95 1.14 9.89 0.53
CA ILE A 95 1.66 11.23 0.80
C ILE A 95 2.64 11.22 1.98
N SER A 96 2.37 10.41 3.00
CA SER A 96 3.29 10.30 4.16
C SER A 96 4.66 9.76 3.80
N ASP A 97 4.77 8.99 2.71
CA ASP A 97 6.03 8.44 2.20
C ASP A 97 6.92 9.45 1.46
N GLN A 98 6.40 10.61 1.12
CA GLN A 98 7.16 11.61 0.34
C GLN A 98 8.13 12.43 1.19
N GLN A 99 8.02 12.36 2.50
CA GLN A 99 8.92 13.01 3.43
C GLN A 99 9.93 12.00 3.98
N ASN A 100 10.96 12.49 4.67
CA ASN A 100 11.87 11.62 5.40
C ASN A 100 11.09 10.76 6.40
N VAL A 101 10.80 9.53 6.03
CA VAL A 101 10.00 8.63 6.85
C VAL A 101 10.77 8.28 8.11
N ARG A 102 10.16 8.54 9.25
CA ARG A 102 10.70 8.22 10.58
C ARG A 102 9.54 7.78 11.48
N VAL A 103 9.33 6.49 11.54
CA VAL A 103 8.29 5.90 12.38
C VAL A 103 8.76 5.93 13.83
N THR A 104 7.90 6.44 14.73
CA THR A 104 8.23 6.64 16.13
C THR A 104 8.02 5.37 16.95
N ASP A 105 6.88 4.74 16.78
CA ASP A 105 6.42 3.60 17.57
C ASP A 105 5.70 2.55 16.71
N GLU A 106 5.36 1.42 17.31
CA GLU A 106 4.66 0.33 16.65
C GLU A 106 3.27 0.74 16.15
N LYS A 107 2.57 1.59 16.89
CA LYS A 107 1.24 2.05 16.50
C LYS A 107 1.29 2.84 15.21
N GLU A 108 2.27 3.71 15.05
CA GLU A 108 2.50 4.48 13.82
C GLU A 108 2.84 3.56 12.64
N LEU A 109 3.66 2.51 12.88
CA LEU A 109 3.97 1.49 11.88
C LEU A 109 2.72 0.75 11.40
N ILE A 110 1.85 0.34 12.31
CA ILE A 110 0.59 -0.35 11.99
C ILE A 110 -0.38 0.59 11.27
N ASP A 111 -0.51 1.85 11.70
CA ASP A 111 -1.35 2.86 11.04
C ASP A 111 -0.88 3.14 9.60
N TYR A 112 0.42 3.29 9.40
CA TYR A 112 1.02 3.40 8.07
C TYR A 112 0.71 2.17 7.21
N SER A 113 0.96 0.97 7.74
CA SER A 113 0.72 -0.29 7.02
C SER A 113 -0.75 -0.48 6.66
N TYR A 114 -1.66 -0.07 7.55
CA TYR A 114 -3.09 -0.01 7.23
C TYR A 114 -3.37 0.91 6.04
N LYS A 115 -2.85 2.14 6.07
CA LYS A 115 -3.11 3.13 5.02
C LYS A 115 -2.63 2.66 3.64
N VAL A 116 -1.41 2.11 3.53
CA VAL A 116 -0.84 1.76 2.23
C VAL A 116 -1.21 0.36 1.73
N ALA A 117 -1.65 -0.55 2.61
CA ALA A 117 -1.95 -1.94 2.23
C ALA A 117 -3.28 -2.48 2.80
N GLY A 118 -3.62 -2.20 4.06
CA GLY A 118 -4.91 -2.60 4.64
C GLY A 118 -6.10 -2.02 3.85
N THR A 119 -5.99 -0.79 3.37
CA THR A 119 -6.98 -0.15 2.49
C THR A 119 -7.15 -0.89 1.17
N VAL A 120 -6.08 -1.44 0.59
CA VAL A 120 -6.14 -2.27 -0.63
C VAL A 120 -6.92 -3.55 -0.36
N GLY A 121 -6.68 -4.20 0.80
CA GLY A 121 -7.48 -5.34 1.27
C GLY A 121 -8.97 -4.99 1.35
N LEU A 122 -9.31 -3.85 1.95
CA LEU A 122 -10.70 -3.37 2.04
C LEU A 122 -11.33 -3.12 0.66
N MET A 123 -10.60 -2.56 -0.29
CA MET A 123 -11.10 -2.33 -1.65
C MET A 123 -11.30 -3.63 -2.44
N MET A 124 -10.60 -4.70 -2.08
CA MET A 124 -10.77 -6.03 -2.69
C MET A 124 -12.04 -6.74 -2.25
N LEU A 125 -12.54 -6.52 -1.04
CA LEU A 125 -13.71 -7.24 -0.50
C LEU A 125 -14.95 -7.20 -1.40
N PRO A 126 -15.42 -6.05 -1.87
CA PRO A 126 -16.58 -6.01 -2.76
C PRO A 126 -16.29 -6.65 -4.13
N ILE A 127 -15.03 -6.68 -4.59
CA ILE A 127 -14.64 -7.34 -5.83
C ILE A 127 -14.76 -8.86 -5.71
N ILE A 128 -14.40 -9.43 -4.56
CA ILE A 128 -14.53 -10.87 -4.30
C ILE A 128 -15.92 -11.27 -3.80
N ASN A 129 -16.85 -10.32 -3.71
CA ASN A 129 -18.25 -10.52 -3.32
C ASN A 129 -18.45 -11.01 -1.88
N THR A 130 -17.55 -10.71 -0.97
CA THR A 130 -17.81 -11.02 0.44
C THR A 130 -18.53 -9.86 1.13
N LYS A 131 -19.51 -10.21 1.97
CA LYS A 131 -20.26 -9.26 2.81
C LYS A 131 -20.06 -9.55 4.30
N ASP A 132 -19.21 -10.49 4.61
CA ASP A 132 -18.93 -10.88 5.98
C ASP A 132 -18.17 -9.75 6.71
N ALA A 133 -18.67 -9.38 7.88
CA ALA A 133 -18.04 -8.36 8.73
C ALA A 133 -16.65 -8.81 9.21
N GLU A 134 -16.50 -10.10 9.52
CA GLU A 134 -15.20 -10.69 9.92
C GLU A 134 -14.20 -10.63 8.77
N ALA A 135 -14.63 -10.86 7.52
CA ALA A 135 -13.77 -10.75 6.35
C ALA A 135 -13.13 -9.36 6.22
N ARG A 136 -13.80 -8.29 6.73
CA ARG A 136 -13.25 -6.94 6.73
C ARG A 136 -12.00 -6.85 7.61
N LYS A 137 -12.04 -7.42 8.81
CA LYS A 137 -10.90 -7.45 9.71
C LYS A 137 -9.74 -8.24 9.09
N HIS A 138 -10.02 -9.45 8.60
CA HIS A 138 -8.99 -10.29 7.98
C HIS A 138 -8.36 -9.66 6.73
N ALA A 139 -9.11 -8.92 5.93
CA ALA A 139 -8.57 -8.21 4.77
C ALA A 139 -7.62 -7.07 5.18
N ILE A 140 -7.93 -6.36 6.26
CA ILE A 140 -7.04 -5.34 6.84
C ILE A 140 -5.78 -6.01 7.38
N ASP A 141 -5.92 -7.05 8.21
CA ASP A 141 -4.82 -7.76 8.86
C ASP A 141 -3.86 -8.35 7.80
N LEU A 142 -4.41 -8.95 6.74
CA LEU A 142 -3.62 -9.48 5.63
C LEU A 142 -2.84 -8.36 4.92
N GLY A 143 -3.48 -7.22 4.64
CA GLY A 143 -2.82 -6.07 4.03
C GLY A 143 -1.67 -5.55 4.90
N ILE A 144 -1.91 -5.36 6.19
CA ILE A 144 -0.90 -4.93 7.16
C ILE A 144 0.27 -5.92 7.18
N ALA A 145 0.00 -7.21 7.30
CA ALA A 145 1.05 -8.23 7.35
C ALA A 145 1.89 -8.27 6.06
N MET A 146 1.27 -8.10 4.89
CA MET A 146 2.00 -7.99 3.63
C MET A 146 2.93 -6.78 3.62
N GLN A 147 2.47 -5.62 4.12
CA GLN A 147 3.30 -4.43 4.19
C GLN A 147 4.45 -4.58 5.17
N LEU A 148 4.20 -5.14 6.35
CA LEU A 148 5.26 -5.44 7.31
C LEU A 148 6.31 -6.42 6.74
N THR A 149 5.88 -7.39 5.94
CA THR A 149 6.78 -8.30 5.23
C THR A 149 7.64 -7.56 4.21
N ASN A 150 7.06 -6.59 3.48
CA ASN A 150 7.82 -5.74 2.57
C ASN A 150 8.85 -4.90 3.32
N ILE A 151 8.44 -4.23 4.40
CA ILE A 151 9.34 -3.45 5.26
C ILE A 151 10.49 -4.32 5.80
N ALA A 152 10.19 -5.54 6.26
CA ALA A 152 11.21 -6.48 6.75
C ALA A 152 12.21 -6.89 5.67
N ARG A 153 11.74 -7.10 4.45
CA ARG A 153 12.57 -7.46 3.30
C ARG A 153 13.46 -6.31 2.86
N ASP A 154 12.92 -5.10 2.83
CA ASP A 154 13.50 -3.96 2.11
C ASP A 154 14.18 -2.94 3.05
N VAL A 155 14.42 -3.29 4.34
CA VAL A 155 15.04 -2.40 5.36
C VAL A 155 16.29 -1.69 4.85
N TYR A 156 17.15 -2.40 4.14
CA TYR A 156 18.42 -1.88 3.62
C TYR A 156 18.21 -0.92 2.44
N GLU A 157 17.34 -1.29 1.51
CA GLU A 157 16.99 -0.48 0.35
C GLU A 157 16.26 0.80 0.77
N ASP A 158 15.34 0.70 1.73
CA ASP A 158 14.62 1.84 2.29
C ASP A 158 15.58 2.80 3.02
N ALA A 159 16.50 2.27 3.81
CA ALA A 159 17.50 3.07 4.50
C ALA A 159 18.39 3.87 3.53
N LYS A 160 18.78 3.29 2.38
CA LYS A 160 19.51 4.01 1.32
C LYS A 160 18.71 5.16 0.72
N MET A 161 17.38 5.04 0.67
CA MET A 161 16.47 6.10 0.24
C MET A 161 16.14 7.08 1.36
N ASN A 162 16.81 6.97 2.52
CA ASN A 162 16.55 7.76 3.71
C ASN A 162 15.12 7.56 4.27
N ARG A 163 14.53 6.38 4.04
CA ARG A 163 13.23 5.96 4.58
C ARG A 163 13.48 4.95 5.70
N LEU A 164 12.91 5.20 6.88
CA LEU A 164 13.06 4.33 8.04
C LEU A 164 11.69 4.00 8.61
N TYR A 165 11.18 2.84 8.24
CA TYR A 165 9.88 2.33 8.70
C TYR A 165 9.98 1.56 10.03
N LEU A 166 11.19 1.18 10.45
CA LEU A 166 11.38 0.55 11.74
C LEU A 166 11.12 1.56 12.86
N PRO A 167 10.28 1.24 13.86
CA PRO A 167 10.02 2.11 14.98
C PRO A 167 11.31 2.53 15.70
N LYS A 168 11.42 3.83 15.99
CA LYS A 168 12.56 4.39 16.71
C LYS A 168 12.76 3.71 18.06
N GLU A 169 11.67 3.36 18.73
CA GLU A 169 11.71 2.65 20.02
C GLU A 169 12.38 1.27 19.94
N TRP A 170 12.38 0.61 18.77
CA TRP A 170 13.05 -0.67 18.58
C TRP A 170 14.52 -0.51 18.22
N LEU A 171 14.86 0.59 17.58
CA LEU A 171 16.22 0.84 17.08
C LEU A 171 17.14 1.38 18.20
N GLY A 172 16.57 2.02 19.22
CA GLY A 172 17.36 2.65 20.27
C GLY A 172 18.32 3.71 19.72
N GLN A 173 19.62 3.45 19.79
CA GLN A 173 20.67 4.35 19.26
C GLN A 173 21.15 4.00 17.86
N VAL A 174 20.55 3.01 17.20
CA VAL A 174 20.93 2.60 15.84
C VAL A 174 20.57 3.70 14.85
N SER A 175 21.57 4.15 14.11
CA SER A 175 21.42 5.16 13.08
C SER A 175 21.06 4.54 11.69
N VAL A 176 20.61 5.38 10.76
CA VAL A 176 20.39 4.95 9.37
C VAL A 176 21.67 4.41 8.73
N SER A 177 22.84 4.97 9.08
CA SER A 177 24.13 4.48 8.61
C SER A 177 24.47 3.08 9.12
N ASP A 178 24.11 2.77 10.38
CA ASP A 178 24.32 1.43 10.93
C ASP A 178 23.44 0.39 10.22
N LEU A 179 22.22 0.79 9.78
CA LEU A 179 21.34 -0.03 8.95
C LEU A 179 21.97 -0.35 7.59
N VAL A 180 22.62 0.64 6.98
CA VAL A 180 23.31 0.47 5.68
C VAL A 180 24.54 -0.43 5.83
N ASP A 181 25.23 -0.37 6.97
CA ASP A 181 26.46 -1.15 7.24
C ASP A 181 26.22 -2.60 7.70
N ASN A 182 24.96 -3.06 7.68
CA ASN A 182 24.56 -4.44 7.96
C ASN A 182 24.86 -4.95 9.39
N LYS A 183 24.90 -4.06 10.38
CA LYS A 183 25.17 -4.36 11.80
C LYS A 183 23.90 -4.71 12.62
N LEU A 184 22.92 -5.36 12.01
CA LEU A 184 21.53 -5.40 12.53
C LEU A 184 20.95 -6.76 12.79
N ASP A 185 21.73 -7.76 13.15
CA ASP A 185 21.19 -9.12 13.35
C ASP A 185 20.10 -9.18 14.43
N ASP A 186 20.25 -8.39 15.52
CA ASP A 186 19.26 -8.39 16.60
C ASP A 186 17.98 -7.62 16.26
N GLN A 187 18.07 -6.52 15.49
CA GLN A 187 16.91 -5.75 15.07
C GLN A 187 16.12 -6.49 13.98
N LYS A 188 16.81 -7.21 13.08
CA LYS A 188 16.17 -8.10 12.10
C LYS A 188 15.42 -9.24 12.79
N LYS A 189 16.00 -9.85 13.83
CA LYS A 189 15.33 -10.88 14.64
C LYS A 189 14.07 -10.32 15.28
N ARG A 190 14.13 -9.14 15.89
CA ARG A 190 12.97 -8.50 16.53
C ARG A 190 11.86 -8.19 15.54
N LEU A 191 12.21 -7.77 14.32
CA LEU A 191 11.25 -7.55 13.24
C LEU A 191 10.56 -8.86 12.82
N ILE A 192 11.32 -9.94 12.69
CA ILE A 192 10.79 -11.27 12.37
C ILE A 192 9.89 -11.77 13.50
N GLU A 193 10.27 -11.55 14.76
CA GLU A 193 9.45 -11.88 15.93
C GLU A 193 8.12 -11.13 15.91
N LEU A 194 8.14 -9.84 15.60
CA LEU A 194 6.93 -9.03 15.48
C LEU A 194 6.02 -9.51 14.34
N LEU A 195 6.59 -9.84 13.20
CA LEU A 195 5.85 -10.43 12.08
C LEU A 195 5.20 -11.76 12.46
N SER A 196 5.84 -12.55 13.33
CA SER A 196 5.29 -13.81 13.84
C SER A 196 4.16 -13.62 14.86
N LEU A 197 4.11 -12.47 15.55
CA LEU A 197 3.05 -12.13 16.50
C LEU A 197 1.79 -11.59 15.82
N ILE A 198 1.90 -11.06 14.60
CA ILE A 198 0.75 -10.66 13.78
C ILE A 198 0.23 -11.95 13.14
N HIS A 199 -0.47 -12.76 13.94
CA HIS A 199 -1.09 -13.99 13.46
C HIS A 199 -2.18 -13.66 12.44
N ILE A 200 -1.93 -14.06 11.21
CA ILE A 200 -2.92 -14.18 10.16
C ILE A 200 -3.47 -15.61 10.20
#